data_066bc2d0b037579f79a20e14d26cca05
#
_entry.id   066bc2d0b037579f79a20e14d26cca05
#
_cell.length_a   1.000
_cell.length_b   1.000
_cell.length_c   1.000
_cell.angle_alpha   90.00
_cell.angle_beta   90.00
_cell.angle_gamma   90.00
#
_symmetry.space_group_name_H-M   'P 1'
#
loop_
_entity.id
_entity.type
_entity.pdbx_description
1 polymer ?
#
loop_
_entity_poly.entity_id
_entity_poly.type
_entity_poly.pdbx_seq_one_letter_code
_entity_poly.pdbx_strand_id
1 'polypeptide(L)'
;RSNQLIEEIFPKFLKKYPDVQVSTKAETSRRQMMELQNGTLDMAIVTNVEKIPGYTYLPIEVSRLVLVIAQDSDILKEARVQEEFLFPVISIQRLEGVPMVTMPVTTNSGNLARELFKSWGVETNIVLEVSDIRSLLDAVENEIGVAVCMNVPLGKHKLQYLNLEEVEPIEQVTTLVYRSDKALNEAMRYFIQLLTEQKEDLK
;
A
#
# COMPACT_ATOMS: atom_id res chain seq x y z
N ARG A 1 -0.91 -5.77 -1.95
CA ARG A 1 -2.34 -5.84 -2.37
C ARG A 1 -2.73 -7.17 -2.97
N SER A 2 -1.91 -7.78 -3.82
CA SER A 2 -2.20 -9.13 -4.32
C SER A 2 -2.45 -10.13 -3.19
N ASN A 3 -1.77 -9.99 -2.05
CA ASN A 3 -1.97 -10.84 -0.88
C ASN A 3 -3.35 -10.64 -0.24
N GLN A 4 -3.80 -9.40 -0.08
CA GLN A 4 -5.13 -9.12 0.49
C GLN A 4 -6.24 -9.67 -0.40
N LEU A 5 -6.13 -9.55 -1.73
CA LEU A 5 -7.06 -10.19 -2.66
C LEU A 5 -7.10 -11.70 -2.47
N ILE A 6 -5.93 -12.33 -2.32
CA ILE A 6 -5.80 -13.78 -2.14
C ILE A 6 -6.34 -14.23 -0.77
N GLU A 7 -6.08 -13.48 0.29
CA GLU A 7 -6.43 -13.87 1.66
C GLU A 7 -7.91 -13.61 1.99
N GLU A 8 -8.49 -12.53 1.47
CA GLU A 8 -9.80 -12.06 1.91
C GLU A 8 -10.88 -12.07 0.82
N ILE A 9 -10.54 -11.68 -0.41
CA ILE A 9 -11.53 -11.48 -1.49
C ILE A 9 -11.75 -12.75 -2.29
N PHE A 10 -10.70 -13.36 -2.82
CA PHE A 10 -10.84 -14.53 -3.69
C PHE A 10 -11.47 -15.73 -2.99
N PRO A 11 -11.23 -16.06 -1.71
CA PRO A 11 -11.92 -17.14 -1.05
C PRO A 11 -13.43 -16.95 -0.99
N LYS A 12 -13.90 -15.73 -0.74
CA LYS A 12 -15.34 -15.41 -0.74
C LYS A 12 -15.92 -15.42 -2.14
N PHE A 13 -15.19 -14.84 -3.10
CA PHE A 13 -15.60 -14.75 -4.49
C PHE A 13 -15.74 -16.13 -5.14
N LEU A 14 -14.70 -16.96 -5.08
CA LEU A 14 -14.69 -18.28 -5.70
C LEU A 14 -15.63 -19.28 -5.02
N LYS A 15 -15.93 -19.10 -3.73
CA LYS A 15 -16.97 -19.87 -3.04
C LYS A 15 -18.35 -19.63 -3.66
N LYS A 16 -18.64 -18.39 -4.09
CA LYS A 16 -19.93 -18.03 -4.72
C LYS A 16 -19.97 -18.31 -6.20
N TYR A 17 -18.84 -18.18 -6.89
CA TYR A 17 -18.70 -18.38 -8.34
C TYR A 17 -17.60 -19.41 -8.64
N PRO A 18 -17.80 -20.71 -8.34
CA PRO A 18 -16.76 -21.73 -8.47
C PRO A 18 -16.34 -22.00 -9.91
N ASP A 19 -17.21 -21.70 -10.89
CA ASP A 19 -16.95 -21.91 -12.31
C ASP A 19 -16.22 -20.72 -12.98
N VAL A 20 -15.95 -19.63 -12.22
CA VAL A 20 -15.22 -18.47 -12.75
C VAL A 20 -13.74 -18.66 -12.56
N GLN A 21 -13.00 -18.65 -13.67
CA GLN A 21 -11.56 -18.62 -13.64
C GLN A 21 -11.05 -17.19 -13.44
N VAL A 22 -10.26 -16.95 -12.41
CA VAL A 22 -9.64 -15.67 -12.11
C VAL A 22 -8.14 -15.73 -12.45
N SER A 23 -7.66 -14.76 -13.21
CA SER A 23 -6.25 -14.56 -13.49
C SER A 23 -5.80 -13.19 -12.96
N THR A 24 -4.69 -13.13 -12.27
CA THR A 24 -4.11 -11.87 -11.77
C THR A 24 -2.74 -11.62 -12.37
N LYS A 25 -2.45 -10.35 -12.63
CA LYS A 25 -1.12 -9.90 -13.09
C LYS A 25 -0.63 -8.78 -12.20
N ALA A 26 0.60 -8.87 -11.73
CA ALA A 26 1.28 -7.81 -11.00
C ALA A 26 2.10 -6.97 -11.99
N GLU A 27 1.57 -5.80 -12.33
CA GLU A 27 2.15 -4.88 -13.29
C GLU A 27 2.08 -3.43 -12.79
N THR A 28 2.83 -2.52 -13.39
CA THR A 28 2.72 -1.08 -13.09
C THR A 28 1.32 -0.56 -13.46
N SER A 29 0.83 0.49 -12.77
CA SER A 29 -0.48 1.10 -13.07
C SER A 29 -0.61 1.49 -14.54
N ARG A 30 0.45 2.03 -15.13
CA ARG A 30 0.48 2.37 -16.56
C ARG A 30 0.27 1.14 -17.46
N ARG A 31 0.95 0.03 -17.15
CA ARG A 31 0.84 -1.22 -17.91
C ARG A 31 -0.56 -1.82 -17.79
N GLN A 32 -1.09 -1.84 -16.57
CA GLN A 32 -2.46 -2.33 -16.31
C GLN A 32 -3.51 -1.51 -17.09
N MET A 33 -3.39 -0.18 -17.12
CA MET A 33 -4.29 0.67 -17.90
C MET A 33 -4.19 0.38 -19.39
N MET A 34 -3.00 0.16 -19.95
CA MET A 34 -2.84 -0.25 -21.36
C MET A 34 -3.50 -1.61 -21.64
N GLU A 35 -3.35 -2.58 -20.75
CA GLU A 35 -3.96 -3.90 -20.91
C GLU A 35 -5.48 -3.84 -20.79
N LEU A 36 -6.01 -2.97 -19.91
CA LEU A 36 -7.44 -2.70 -19.82
C LEU A 36 -7.98 -2.05 -21.10
N GLN A 37 -7.25 -1.11 -21.71
CA GLN A 37 -7.59 -0.49 -23.00
C GLN A 37 -7.62 -1.51 -24.13
N ASN A 38 -6.66 -2.41 -24.16
CA ASN A 38 -6.56 -3.47 -25.18
C ASN A 38 -7.54 -4.63 -24.94
N GLY A 39 -8.31 -4.62 -23.83
CA GLY A 39 -9.27 -5.65 -23.49
C GLY A 39 -8.65 -6.97 -23.00
N THR A 40 -7.36 -6.99 -22.67
CA THR A 40 -6.67 -8.16 -22.09
C THR A 40 -6.87 -8.26 -20.58
N LEU A 41 -7.32 -7.19 -19.92
CA LEU A 41 -7.82 -7.17 -18.56
C LEU A 41 -9.30 -6.76 -18.56
N ASP A 42 -10.07 -7.37 -17.67
CA ASP A 42 -11.46 -6.96 -17.40
C ASP A 42 -11.51 -5.79 -16.40
N MET A 43 -10.61 -5.79 -15.43
CA MET A 43 -10.48 -4.80 -14.36
C MET A 43 -9.01 -4.55 -14.04
N ALA A 44 -8.68 -3.34 -13.62
CA ALA A 44 -7.35 -2.96 -13.17
C ALA A 44 -7.43 -2.35 -11.77
N ILE A 45 -6.48 -2.68 -10.90
CA ILE A 45 -6.30 -2.05 -9.60
C ILE A 45 -5.04 -1.20 -9.67
N VAL A 46 -5.23 0.10 -9.71
CA VAL A 46 -4.18 1.08 -10.02
C VAL A 46 -4.07 2.15 -8.94
N THR A 47 -2.94 2.83 -8.88
CA THR A 47 -2.68 3.90 -7.92
C THR A 47 -2.36 5.20 -8.66
N ASN A 48 -2.93 6.30 -8.18
CA ASN A 48 -2.62 7.66 -8.64
C ASN A 48 -2.60 7.81 -10.17
N VAL A 49 -3.64 7.29 -10.85
CA VAL A 49 -3.76 7.41 -12.30
C VAL A 49 -4.64 8.57 -12.71
N GLU A 50 -4.30 9.19 -13.83
CA GLU A 50 -5.17 10.17 -14.47
C GLU A 50 -6.44 9.51 -15.01
N LYS A 51 -7.58 10.17 -14.80
CA LYS A 51 -8.87 9.70 -15.30
C LYS A 51 -8.98 10.00 -16.79
N ILE A 52 -9.23 8.98 -17.58
CA ILE A 52 -9.51 9.09 -19.02
C ILE A 52 -10.98 8.75 -19.31
N PRO A 53 -11.62 9.37 -20.33
CA PRO A 53 -13.00 9.06 -20.70
C PRO A 53 -13.20 7.57 -21.06
N GLY A 54 -14.41 7.05 -20.83
CA GLY A 54 -14.77 5.67 -21.17
C GLY A 54 -14.45 4.63 -20.09
N TYR A 55 -13.97 5.06 -18.90
CA TYR A 55 -13.67 4.19 -17.77
C TYR A 55 -14.37 4.65 -16.50
N THR A 56 -14.79 3.68 -15.70
CA THR A 56 -15.30 3.89 -14.35
C THR A 56 -14.16 3.71 -13.35
N TYR A 57 -14.03 4.66 -12.42
CA TYR A 57 -12.99 4.72 -11.38
C TYR A 57 -13.65 4.63 -10.01
N LEU A 58 -13.41 3.54 -9.30
CA LEU A 58 -13.90 3.31 -7.94
C LEU A 58 -12.72 3.32 -6.97
N PRO A 59 -12.54 4.37 -6.16
CA PRO A 59 -11.55 4.36 -5.10
C PRO A 59 -11.88 3.24 -4.10
N ILE A 60 -10.93 2.35 -3.84
CA ILE A 60 -11.12 1.20 -2.95
C ILE A 60 -10.33 1.31 -1.65
N GLU A 61 -9.25 2.10 -1.65
CA GLU A 61 -8.41 2.27 -0.46
C GLU A 61 -7.64 3.59 -0.54
N VAL A 62 -7.39 4.20 0.62
CA VAL A 62 -6.42 5.28 0.80
C VAL A 62 -5.34 4.78 1.73
N SER A 63 -4.10 4.76 1.28
CA SER A 63 -2.93 4.46 2.12
C SER A 63 -2.09 5.71 2.33
N ARG A 64 -1.38 5.76 3.47
CA ARG A 64 -0.53 6.89 3.86
C ARG A 64 0.91 6.45 4.00
N LEU A 65 1.82 7.35 3.69
CA LEU A 65 3.24 7.13 3.96
C LEU A 65 3.45 7.17 5.47
N VAL A 66 4.05 6.13 6.01
CA VAL A 66 4.28 5.94 7.46
C VAL A 66 5.66 5.37 7.71
N LEU A 67 6.17 5.60 8.90
CA LEU A 67 7.29 4.83 9.44
C LEU A 67 6.75 3.53 10.02
N VAL A 68 7.41 2.41 9.71
CA VAL A 68 7.11 1.08 10.27
C VAL A 68 8.25 0.69 11.20
N ILE A 69 7.91 0.25 12.40
CA ILE A 69 8.87 -0.18 13.42
C ILE A 69 8.40 -1.44 14.12
N ALA A 70 9.31 -2.19 14.71
CA ALA A 70 8.98 -3.30 15.59
C ALA A 70 8.19 -2.81 16.82
N GLN A 71 7.24 -3.61 17.31
CA GLN A 71 6.38 -3.25 18.43
C GLN A 71 7.15 -2.94 19.72
N ASP A 72 8.30 -3.60 19.91
CA ASP A 72 9.15 -3.46 21.08
C ASP A 72 10.33 -2.49 20.86
N SER A 73 10.33 -1.73 19.76
CA SER A 73 11.41 -0.79 19.43
C SER A 73 11.53 0.35 20.44
N ASP A 74 12.76 0.67 20.83
CA ASP A 74 13.05 1.82 21.72
C ASP A 74 12.62 3.17 21.10
N ILE A 75 12.52 3.26 19.79
CA ILE A 75 12.03 4.44 19.06
C ILE A 75 10.62 4.83 19.52
N LEU A 76 9.78 3.85 19.91
CA LEU A 76 8.43 4.10 20.44
C LEU A 76 8.41 4.96 21.68
N LYS A 77 9.47 4.93 22.50
CA LYS A 77 9.54 5.72 23.73
C LYS A 77 9.61 7.23 23.47
N GLU A 78 9.98 7.59 22.26
CA GLU A 78 10.09 8.98 21.80
C GLU A 78 8.86 9.44 21.01
N ALA A 79 8.00 8.49 20.62
CA ALA A 79 6.78 8.79 19.88
C ALA A 79 5.74 9.44 20.79
N ARG A 80 4.97 10.38 20.24
CA ARG A 80 3.93 11.15 20.94
C ARG A 80 2.58 10.97 20.25
N VAL A 81 1.52 10.86 21.02
CA VAL A 81 0.15 10.85 20.48
C VAL A 81 -0.29 12.30 20.24
N GLN A 82 -0.78 12.58 19.05
CA GLN A 82 -1.34 13.88 18.64
C GLN A 82 -2.69 13.62 17.97
N GLU A 83 -3.73 14.40 18.31
CA GLU A 83 -5.11 14.15 17.87
C GLU A 83 -5.31 14.29 16.35
N GLU A 84 -4.50 15.13 15.70
CA GLU A 84 -4.54 15.36 14.25
C GLU A 84 -3.96 14.22 13.41
N PHE A 85 -3.22 13.28 14.03
CA PHE A 85 -2.57 12.17 13.33
C PHE A 85 -3.23 10.83 13.63
N LEU A 86 -3.31 9.97 12.61
CA LEU A 86 -3.87 8.62 12.75
C LEU A 86 -3.01 7.70 13.64
N PHE A 87 -1.70 7.87 13.60
CA PHE A 87 -0.72 7.11 14.39
C PHE A 87 0.11 8.05 15.25
N PRO A 88 0.76 7.57 16.32
CA PRO A 88 1.70 8.39 17.06
C PRO A 88 2.76 9.01 16.15
N VAL A 89 3.28 10.16 16.52
CA VAL A 89 4.24 10.92 15.71
C VAL A 89 5.65 10.85 16.28
N ILE A 90 6.63 10.91 15.39
CA ILE A 90 8.04 11.06 15.72
C ILE A 90 8.68 12.04 14.75
N SER A 91 9.65 12.83 15.22
CA SER A 91 10.42 13.70 14.33
C SER A 91 11.27 12.88 13.36
N ILE A 92 11.26 13.26 12.08
CA ILE A 92 12.08 12.61 11.03
C ILE A 92 13.59 12.70 11.36
N GLN A 93 14.03 13.75 12.08
CA GLN A 93 15.41 13.94 12.49
C GLN A 93 15.91 12.84 13.46
N ARG A 94 14.99 12.19 14.17
CA ARG A 94 15.32 11.06 15.07
C ARG A 94 15.73 9.79 14.32
N LEU A 95 15.56 9.79 13.01
CA LEU A 95 15.87 8.64 12.14
C LEU A 95 17.26 8.76 11.51
N GLU A 96 18.01 9.84 11.80
CA GLU A 96 19.38 10.01 11.32
C GLU A 96 20.29 8.89 11.83
N GLY A 97 20.95 8.18 10.90
CA GLY A 97 21.82 7.05 11.21
C GLY A 97 21.12 5.78 11.70
N VAL A 98 19.80 5.79 11.90
CA VAL A 98 19.04 4.60 12.30
C VAL A 98 19.10 3.56 11.18
N PRO A 99 19.36 2.26 11.48
CA PRO A 99 19.31 1.20 10.47
C PRO A 99 17.96 1.16 9.76
N MET A 100 18.00 1.17 8.43
CA MET A 100 16.79 1.24 7.61
C MET A 100 16.71 0.11 6.59
N VAL A 101 15.52 -0.49 6.47
CA VAL A 101 15.15 -1.41 5.40
C VAL A 101 14.34 -0.64 4.37
N THR A 102 14.62 -0.83 3.10
CA THR A 102 13.96 -0.09 2.02
C THR A 102 13.65 -0.99 0.82
N MET A 103 12.86 -0.47 -0.10
CA MET A 103 12.67 -1.06 -1.43
C MET A 103 13.55 -0.36 -2.48
N PRO A 104 13.80 -0.98 -3.65
CA PRO A 104 14.58 -0.38 -4.72
C PRO A 104 14.04 0.99 -5.17
N VAL A 105 14.92 1.88 -5.59
CA VAL A 105 14.55 3.20 -6.16
C VAL A 105 13.64 3.10 -7.39
N THR A 106 13.62 1.95 -8.05
CA THR A 106 12.73 1.67 -9.19
C THR A 106 11.27 1.48 -8.77
N THR A 107 11.00 1.31 -7.48
CA THR A 107 9.65 1.26 -6.92
C THR A 107 9.21 2.64 -6.42
N ASN A 108 7.90 2.93 -6.49
CA ASN A 108 7.38 4.20 -5.97
C ASN A 108 7.72 4.39 -4.48
N SER A 109 7.55 3.38 -3.65
CA SER A 109 7.81 3.47 -2.20
C SER A 109 9.29 3.67 -1.90
N GLY A 110 10.18 2.95 -2.60
CA GLY A 110 11.62 3.08 -2.40
C GLY A 110 12.15 4.44 -2.84
N ASN A 111 11.65 4.97 -3.97
CA ASN A 111 12.00 6.31 -4.44
C ASN A 111 11.47 7.39 -3.48
N LEU A 112 10.19 7.29 -3.12
CA LEU A 112 9.54 8.26 -2.25
C LEU A 112 10.20 8.35 -0.87
N ALA A 113 10.56 7.21 -0.26
CA ALA A 113 11.27 7.19 1.02
C ALA A 113 12.62 7.93 0.93
N ARG A 114 13.42 7.66 -0.12
CA ARG A 114 14.72 8.32 -0.29
C ARG A 114 14.60 9.81 -0.57
N GLU A 115 13.65 10.22 -1.42
CA GLU A 115 13.39 11.65 -1.69
C GLU A 115 12.96 12.38 -0.43
N LEU A 116 12.11 11.74 0.40
CA LEU A 116 11.68 12.29 1.68
C LEU A 116 12.87 12.60 2.59
N PHE A 117 13.68 11.62 2.91
CA PHE A 117 14.84 11.82 3.78
C PHE A 117 15.83 12.85 3.23
N LYS A 118 16.08 12.82 1.92
CA LYS A 118 16.91 13.80 1.24
C LYS A 118 16.36 15.23 1.37
N SER A 119 15.05 15.41 1.22
CA SER A 119 14.42 16.73 1.32
C SER A 119 14.49 17.34 2.73
N TRP A 120 14.57 16.49 3.75
CA TRP A 120 14.74 16.90 5.16
C TRP A 120 16.19 16.89 5.64
N GLY A 121 17.15 16.57 4.76
CA GLY A 121 18.58 16.55 5.08
C GLY A 121 18.97 15.48 6.10
N VAL A 122 18.17 14.40 6.20
CA VAL A 122 18.44 13.28 7.11
C VAL A 122 19.25 12.22 6.37
N GLU A 123 20.41 11.88 6.92
CA GLU A 123 21.28 10.84 6.38
C GLU A 123 20.74 9.46 6.75
N THR A 124 20.41 8.64 5.73
CA THR A 124 19.84 7.31 5.93
C THR A 124 20.93 6.24 5.99
N ASN A 125 20.85 5.36 7.00
CA ASN A 125 21.69 4.17 7.11
C ASN A 125 20.94 2.94 6.53
N ILE A 126 20.92 2.81 5.19
CA ILE A 126 20.26 1.67 4.52
C ILE A 126 21.10 0.43 4.72
N VAL A 127 20.61 -0.52 5.51
CA VAL A 127 21.28 -1.80 5.83
C VAL A 127 20.76 -2.96 4.99
N LEU A 128 19.53 -2.87 4.45
CA LEU A 128 18.93 -3.91 3.64
C LEU A 128 17.99 -3.30 2.59
N GLU A 129 18.05 -3.83 1.37
CA GLU A 129 17.08 -3.55 0.31
C GLU A 129 16.34 -4.84 -0.06
N VAL A 130 15.00 -4.79 -0.08
CA VAL A 130 14.12 -5.92 -0.38
C VAL A 130 13.15 -5.58 -1.50
N SER A 131 12.72 -6.58 -2.27
CA SER A 131 11.93 -6.36 -3.49
C SER A 131 10.43 -6.23 -3.29
N ASP A 132 9.90 -6.56 -2.10
CA ASP A 132 8.47 -6.59 -1.82
C ASP A 132 8.14 -6.17 -0.37
N ILE A 133 6.88 -5.78 -0.17
CA ILE A 133 6.40 -5.26 1.11
C ILE A 133 6.41 -6.30 2.23
N ARG A 134 6.16 -7.58 1.94
CA ARG A 134 6.15 -8.64 2.96
C ARG A 134 7.56 -8.84 3.52
N SER A 135 8.54 -8.99 2.65
CA SER A 135 9.95 -9.08 3.05
C SER A 135 10.41 -7.85 3.84
N LEU A 136 9.88 -6.66 3.50
CA LEU A 136 10.16 -5.43 4.24
C LEU A 136 9.57 -5.50 5.65
N LEU A 137 8.32 -5.91 5.81
CA LEU A 137 7.67 -6.04 7.12
C LEU A 137 8.35 -7.13 7.97
N ASP A 138 8.68 -8.28 7.37
CA ASP A 138 9.42 -9.36 8.05
C ASP A 138 10.78 -8.86 8.57
N ALA A 139 11.51 -8.10 7.76
CA ALA A 139 12.80 -7.55 8.15
C ALA A 139 12.69 -6.55 9.32
N VAL A 140 11.66 -5.70 9.30
CA VAL A 140 11.38 -4.76 10.40
C VAL A 140 10.97 -5.49 11.67
N GLU A 141 10.11 -6.51 11.56
CA GLU A 141 9.68 -7.35 12.70
C GLU A 141 10.86 -8.09 13.36
N ASN A 142 11.85 -8.49 12.55
CA ASN A 142 13.10 -9.08 13.04
C ASN A 142 14.16 -8.04 13.45
N GLU A 143 13.77 -6.78 13.65
CA GLU A 143 14.61 -5.69 14.17
C GLU A 143 15.88 -5.41 13.32
N ILE A 144 15.86 -5.75 12.02
CA ILE A 144 16.98 -5.44 11.10
C ILE A 144 17.10 -3.92 10.90
N GLY A 145 15.98 -3.22 10.95
CA GLY A 145 15.91 -1.78 10.85
C GLY A 145 14.47 -1.28 10.79
N VAL A 146 14.29 0.01 10.68
CA VAL A 146 12.99 0.64 10.44
C VAL A 146 12.71 0.77 8.95
N ALA A 147 11.45 1.03 8.55
CA ALA A 147 11.13 1.26 7.15
C ALA A 147 10.12 2.40 6.97
N VAL A 148 10.22 3.12 5.86
CA VAL A 148 9.19 4.08 5.42
C VAL A 148 8.51 3.51 4.19
N CYS A 149 7.20 3.31 4.27
CA CYS A 149 6.38 2.78 3.17
C CYS A 149 4.93 3.24 3.28
N MET A 150 4.12 2.95 2.26
CA MET A 150 2.68 3.08 2.36
C MET A 150 2.15 2.05 3.36
N ASN A 151 1.27 2.49 4.29
CA ASN A 151 0.67 1.57 5.24
C ASN A 151 -0.16 0.50 4.52
N VAL A 152 -0.08 -0.71 5.02
CA VAL A 152 -0.84 -1.89 4.58
C VAL A 152 -1.34 -2.63 5.82
N PRO A 153 -2.37 -3.48 5.73
CA PRO A 153 -2.77 -4.29 6.88
C PRO A 153 -1.58 -5.10 7.44
N LEU A 154 -1.28 -4.91 8.73
CA LEU A 154 -0.14 -5.59 9.37
C LEU A 154 -0.41 -7.08 9.64
N GLY A 155 -1.69 -7.49 9.65
CA GLY A 155 -2.06 -8.87 9.88
C GLY A 155 -1.57 -9.38 11.25
N LYS A 156 -0.68 -10.38 11.24
CA LYS A 156 -0.11 -10.99 12.46
C LYS A 156 1.26 -10.42 12.85
N HIS A 157 1.79 -9.48 12.08
CA HIS A 157 3.08 -8.87 12.40
C HIS A 157 3.02 -8.05 13.68
N LYS A 158 4.04 -8.16 14.50
CA LYS A 158 4.22 -7.35 15.72
C LYS A 158 4.93 -6.05 15.38
N LEU A 159 4.24 -5.21 14.62
CA LEU A 159 4.72 -3.94 14.11
C LEU A 159 3.80 -2.81 14.54
N GLN A 160 4.32 -1.59 14.50
CA GLN A 160 3.56 -0.37 14.67
C GLN A 160 3.85 0.63 13.56
N TYR A 161 2.85 1.47 13.29
CA TYR A 161 2.97 2.61 12.42
C TYR A 161 3.17 3.88 13.23
N LEU A 162 4.07 4.75 12.74
CA LEU A 162 4.24 6.11 13.22
C LEU A 162 4.10 7.08 12.06
N ASN A 163 3.57 8.26 12.34
CA ASN A 163 3.65 9.40 11.43
C ASN A 163 4.97 10.14 11.64
N LEU A 164 5.46 10.78 10.60
CA LEU A 164 6.59 11.71 10.67
C LEU A 164 6.05 13.11 10.91
N GLU A 165 6.38 13.73 12.07
CA GLU A 165 5.73 14.94 12.58
C GLU A 165 5.83 16.13 11.60
N GLU A 166 6.99 16.30 10.98
CA GLU A 166 7.24 17.44 10.08
C GLU A 166 6.79 17.20 8.64
N VAL A 167 6.31 15.98 8.35
CA VAL A 167 5.96 15.56 6.98
C VAL A 167 4.46 15.65 6.77
N GLU A 168 4.04 16.47 5.83
CA GLU A 168 2.64 16.50 5.40
C GLU A 168 2.20 15.09 4.97
N PRO A 169 0.96 14.68 5.32
CA PRO A 169 0.48 13.35 4.98
C PRO A 169 0.52 13.09 3.48
N ILE A 170 1.35 12.14 3.07
CA ILE A 170 1.43 11.70 1.68
C ILE A 170 0.47 10.52 1.52
N GLU A 171 -0.60 10.75 0.75
CA GLU A 171 -1.63 9.75 0.50
C GLU A 171 -1.51 9.13 -0.89
N GLN A 172 -1.87 7.87 -0.97
CA GLN A 172 -1.99 7.12 -2.21
C GLN A 172 -3.38 6.51 -2.30
N VAL A 173 -4.13 6.90 -3.32
CA VAL A 173 -5.45 6.34 -3.59
C VAL A 173 -5.32 5.14 -4.52
N THR A 174 -5.78 3.98 -4.07
CA THR A 174 -5.95 2.82 -4.91
C THR A 174 -7.35 2.80 -5.47
N THR A 175 -7.42 2.56 -6.75
CA THR A 175 -8.65 2.66 -7.52
C THR A 175 -8.83 1.40 -8.36
N LEU A 176 -10.00 0.79 -8.26
CA LEU A 176 -10.46 -0.19 -9.22
C LEU A 176 -10.95 0.54 -10.47
N VAL A 177 -10.48 0.13 -11.64
CA VAL A 177 -10.84 0.72 -12.93
C VAL A 177 -11.36 -0.37 -13.85
N TYR A 178 -12.45 -0.08 -14.56
CA TYR A 178 -13.01 -0.94 -15.61
C TYR A 178 -13.67 -0.09 -16.70
N ARG A 179 -13.90 -0.69 -17.85
CA ARG A 179 -14.52 0.02 -19.01
C ARG A 179 -15.99 0.32 -18.73
N SER A 180 -16.42 1.56 -18.94
CA SER A 180 -17.81 2.00 -18.70
C SER A 180 -18.78 1.47 -19.74
N ASP A 181 -18.30 1.14 -20.96
CA ASP A 181 -19.13 0.59 -22.06
C ASP A 181 -19.36 -0.93 -21.94
N LYS A 182 -18.65 -1.61 -21.04
CA LYS A 182 -18.79 -3.04 -20.82
C LYS A 182 -19.84 -3.31 -19.73
N ALA A 183 -20.89 -4.05 -20.08
CA ALA A 183 -21.87 -4.49 -19.09
C ALA A 183 -21.20 -5.41 -18.05
N LEU A 184 -21.30 -5.04 -16.78
CA LEU A 184 -20.85 -5.88 -15.69
C LEU A 184 -21.78 -7.08 -15.53
N ASN A 185 -21.23 -8.30 -15.58
CA ASN A 185 -21.98 -9.49 -15.20
C ASN A 185 -22.13 -9.58 -13.66
N GLU A 186 -22.88 -10.54 -13.17
CA GLU A 186 -23.13 -10.70 -11.73
C GLU A 186 -21.87 -10.97 -10.92
N ALA A 187 -20.96 -11.79 -11.47
CA ALA A 187 -19.69 -12.08 -10.81
C ALA A 187 -18.82 -10.83 -10.66
N MET A 188 -18.73 -10.01 -11.71
CA MET A 188 -17.99 -8.74 -11.65
C MET A 188 -18.61 -7.77 -10.64
N ARG A 189 -19.93 -7.65 -10.59
CA ARG A 189 -20.63 -6.81 -9.59
C ARG A 189 -20.33 -7.27 -8.16
N TYR A 190 -20.36 -8.58 -7.93
CA TYR A 190 -20.06 -9.13 -6.62
C TYR A 190 -18.59 -8.92 -6.22
N PHE A 191 -17.65 -9.07 -7.16
CA PHE A 191 -16.25 -8.76 -6.91
C PHE A 191 -16.05 -7.29 -6.51
N ILE A 192 -16.68 -6.36 -7.22
CA ILE A 192 -16.66 -4.93 -6.88
C ILE A 192 -17.24 -4.71 -5.48
N GLN A 193 -18.37 -5.35 -5.16
CA GLN A 193 -19.00 -5.25 -3.84
C GLN A 193 -18.04 -5.69 -2.73
N LEU A 194 -17.39 -6.85 -2.87
CA LEU A 194 -16.41 -7.34 -1.89
C LEU A 194 -15.24 -6.38 -1.67
N LEU A 195 -14.77 -5.71 -2.73
CA LEU A 195 -13.70 -4.73 -2.64
C LEU A 195 -14.14 -3.43 -1.95
N THR A 196 -15.40 -3.05 -2.09
CA THR A 196 -15.93 -1.78 -1.54
C THR A 196 -16.45 -1.92 -0.11
N GLU A 197 -16.91 -3.09 0.29
CA GLU A 197 -17.37 -3.37 1.66
C GLU A 197 -16.22 -3.27 2.69
N GLN A 198 -14.99 -3.57 2.28
CA GLN A 198 -13.81 -3.44 3.15
C GLN A 198 -13.44 -1.98 3.52
N LYS A 199 -14.08 -0.98 2.91
CA LYS A 199 -13.86 0.43 3.27
C LYS A 199 -14.32 0.79 4.68
N GLU A 200 -15.27 0.07 5.25
CA GLU A 200 -15.85 0.38 6.56
C GLU A 200 -14.97 -0.06 7.73
N ASP A 201 -14.06 -1.01 7.51
CA ASP A 201 -13.17 -1.57 8.54
C ASP A 201 -11.84 -0.78 8.70
N LEU A 202 -11.61 0.25 7.89
CA LEU A 202 -10.35 1.04 7.86
C LEU A 202 -10.50 2.49 8.35
N LYS A 203 -11.60 2.77 9.13
CA LYS A 203 -11.77 4.06 9.83
C LYS A 203 -11.24 4.00 11.25
#